data_f75476c3e043d239c14c0aa8a975381c
#
_entry.id   f75476c3e043d239c14c0aa8a975381c
#
_cell.length_a   1.000
_cell.length_b   1.000
_cell.length_c   1.000
_cell.angle_alpha   90.00
_cell.angle_beta   90.00
_cell.angle_gamma   90.00
#
_symmetry.space_group_name_H-M   'P 1'
#
loop_
_entity.id
_entity.type
_entity.pdbx_description
1 polymer ?
#
loop_
_entity_poly.entity_id
_entity_poly.type
_entity_poly.pdbx_seq_one_letter_code
_entity_poly.pdbx_strand_id
1 'polypeptide(L)'
;MQLINRADSSPVKPFEIRSYGKSELAMLYFPNAQTTEGALSNLRFWIRKCRDLDEALKACGMARQAKSYTPKEVALIVEYLGEP
;
A
#
# COMPACT_ATOMS: atom_id res chain seq x y z
N MET A 1 18.31 -28.01 5.21
CA MET A 1 18.10 -27.38 4.95
C MET A 1 17.86 -26.67 5.06
N GLN A 2 17.74 -26.79 5.19
CA GLN A 2 17.39 -26.09 5.10
C GLN A 2 16.88 -25.45 5.12
N LEU A 3 16.70 -25.88 5.39
CA LEU A 3 16.12 -25.23 5.36
C LEU A 3 15.70 -24.53 5.52
N ILE A 4 15.72 -24.79 5.66
CA ILE A 4 15.30 -24.09 5.68
C ILE A 4 15.03 -23.31 5.78
N ASN A 5 14.96 -23.40 5.86
CA ASN A 5 14.61 -22.63 5.78
C ASN A 5 14.18 -22.03 5.78
N ARG A 6 14.01 -22.16 5.86
CA ARG A 6 13.54 -21.52 5.87
C ARG A 6 13.26 -20.74 6.13
N ALA A 7 13.45 -21.00 6.26
CA ALA A 7 13.11 -20.24 6.39
C ALA A 7 13.11 -19.60 6.73
N ASP A 8 13.14 -19.89 6.81
CA ASP A 8 13.16 -19.33 7.06
C ASP A 8 13.29 -18.67 7.25
N SER A 9 13.32 -19.34 7.15
CA SER A 9 13.39 -18.81 7.45
C SER A 9 13.18 -17.66 7.58
N SER A 10 13.19 -17.49 7.08
CA SER A 10 12.84 -16.11 7.37
C SER A 10 11.35 -15.89 7.22
N PRO A 11 10.69 -15.77 8.29
CA PRO A 11 9.26 -15.53 8.22
C PRO A 11 9.04 -14.21 7.53
N VAL A 12 8.21 -14.23 6.52
CA VAL A 12 7.74 -13.01 5.91
C VAL A 12 6.97 -12.27 6.99
N LYS A 13 7.39 -11.08 7.32
CA LYS A 13 6.66 -10.27 8.28
C LYS A 13 5.29 -9.97 7.72
N PRO A 14 4.22 -10.14 8.50
CA PRO A 14 2.91 -9.71 8.03
C PRO A 14 2.93 -8.22 7.79
N PHE A 15 2.16 -7.79 6.81
CA PHE A 15 2.03 -6.38 6.49
C PHE A 15 1.43 -5.65 7.70
N GLU A 16 2.07 -4.57 8.12
CA GLU A 16 1.58 -3.80 9.26
C GLU A 16 0.69 -2.66 8.80
N ILE A 17 -0.40 -2.45 9.54
CA ILE A 17 -1.25 -1.28 9.32
C ILE A 17 -0.66 -0.13 10.10
N ARG A 18 0.05 0.73 9.41
CA ARG A 18 0.69 1.89 9.99
C ARG A 18 0.74 2.99 8.94
N SER A 19 1.30 4.12 9.31
CA SER A 19 1.49 5.18 8.34
C SER A 19 2.59 4.78 7.35
N TYR A 20 2.36 5.08 6.07
CA TYR A 20 3.33 4.84 5.00
C TYR A 20 3.42 6.08 4.14
N GLY A 21 4.62 6.40 3.66
CA GLY A 21 4.73 7.36 2.58
C GLY A 21 3.95 6.85 1.37
N LYS A 22 3.37 7.76 0.61
CA LYS A 22 2.57 7.34 -0.55
C LYS A 22 3.41 6.57 -1.55
N SER A 23 4.63 7.05 -1.82
CA SER A 23 5.55 6.32 -2.70
C SER A 23 5.99 5.00 -2.08
N GLU A 24 6.20 4.99 -0.78
CA GLU A 24 6.61 3.79 -0.08
C GLU A 24 5.54 2.69 -0.24
N LEU A 25 4.29 3.03 0.02
CA LEU A 25 3.21 2.07 -0.11
C LEU A 25 3.05 1.63 -1.56
N ALA A 26 3.16 2.58 -2.49
CA ALA A 26 3.04 2.26 -3.91
C ALA A 26 4.11 1.25 -4.34
N MET A 27 5.34 1.40 -3.86
CA MET A 27 6.40 0.45 -4.21
C MET A 27 6.16 -0.92 -3.61
N LEU A 28 5.46 -1.01 -2.49
CA LEU A 28 5.09 -2.31 -1.93
C LEU A 28 4.08 -3.01 -2.83
N TYR A 29 3.13 -2.27 -3.38
CA TYR A 29 2.14 -2.85 -4.29
C TYR A 29 2.71 -3.13 -5.68
N PHE A 30 3.65 -2.32 -6.12
CA PHE A 30 4.21 -2.44 -7.47
C PHE A 30 5.74 -2.46 -7.40
N PRO A 31 6.31 -3.53 -6.82
CA PRO A 31 7.77 -3.58 -6.62
C PRO A 31 8.56 -3.62 -7.93
N ASN A 32 7.91 -4.00 -9.02
CA ASN A 32 8.59 -4.07 -10.31
C ASN A 32 8.46 -2.80 -11.13
N ALA A 33 7.84 -1.75 -10.57
CA ALA A 33 7.76 -0.48 -11.28
C ALA A 33 9.16 0.10 -11.44
N GLN A 34 9.42 0.71 -12.59
CA GLN A 34 10.75 1.25 -12.88
C GLN A 34 11.05 2.51 -12.08
N THR A 35 10.01 3.25 -11.68
CA THR A 35 10.18 4.46 -10.90
C THR A 35 9.15 4.49 -9.79
N THR A 36 9.46 5.25 -8.73
CA THR A 36 8.48 5.44 -7.65
C THR A 36 7.26 6.21 -8.17
N GLU A 37 7.46 7.12 -9.09
CA GLU A 37 6.34 7.86 -9.68
C GLU A 37 5.42 6.95 -10.45
N GLY A 38 5.99 6.00 -11.19
CA GLY A 38 5.19 5.01 -11.91
C GLY A 38 4.38 4.14 -10.96
N ALA A 39 5.01 3.69 -9.89
CA ALA A 39 4.31 2.90 -8.88
C ALA A 39 3.16 3.69 -8.26
N LEU A 40 3.42 4.96 -7.93
CA LEU A 40 2.41 5.81 -7.32
C LEU A 40 1.24 6.08 -8.28
N SER A 41 1.55 6.30 -9.56
CA SER A 41 0.50 6.48 -10.57
C SER A 41 -0.38 5.24 -10.66
N ASN A 42 0.23 4.06 -10.64
CA ASN A 42 -0.52 2.80 -10.69
C ASN A 42 -1.40 2.65 -9.47
N LEU A 43 -0.87 2.96 -8.29
CA LEU A 43 -1.67 2.85 -7.07
C LEU A 43 -2.85 3.82 -7.09
N ARG A 44 -2.61 5.05 -7.52
CA ARG A 44 -3.68 6.05 -7.65
C ARG A 44 -4.75 5.59 -8.63
N PHE A 45 -4.33 4.98 -9.73
CA PHE A 45 -5.27 4.47 -10.72
C PHE A 45 -6.15 3.39 -10.12
N TRP A 46 -5.55 2.44 -9.38
CA TRP A 46 -6.31 1.39 -8.73
C TRP A 46 -7.30 1.96 -7.71
N ILE A 47 -6.87 2.94 -6.93
CA ILE A 47 -7.74 3.58 -5.95
C ILE A 47 -8.93 4.23 -6.64
N ARG A 48 -8.69 4.95 -7.73
CA ARG A 48 -9.78 5.63 -8.46
C ARG A 48 -10.71 4.64 -9.12
N LYS A 49 -10.21 3.52 -9.58
CA LYS A 49 -11.06 2.49 -10.18
C LYS A 49 -11.98 1.86 -9.14
N CYS A 50 -11.54 1.80 -7.90
CA CYS A 50 -12.39 1.31 -6.82
C CYS A 50 -13.12 2.49 -6.21
N ARG A 51 -14.31 2.77 -6.73
CA ARG A 51 -15.05 3.97 -6.33
C ARG A 51 -15.31 4.00 -4.83
N ASP A 52 -15.65 2.85 -4.24
CA ASP A 52 -15.94 2.79 -2.81
C ASP A 52 -14.71 3.17 -2.00
N LEU A 53 -13.55 2.69 -2.40
CA LEU A 53 -12.30 3.04 -1.72
C LEU A 53 -11.99 4.53 -1.89
N ASP A 54 -12.15 5.03 -3.10
CA ASP A 54 -11.87 6.44 -3.37
C ASP A 54 -12.74 7.33 -2.50
N GLU A 55 -14.02 7.00 -2.39
CA GLU A 55 -14.94 7.77 -1.56
C GLU A 55 -14.61 7.64 -0.07
N ALA A 56 -14.24 6.44 0.37
CA ALA A 56 -13.88 6.22 1.75
C ALA A 56 -12.65 7.04 2.14
N LEU A 57 -11.67 7.10 1.25
CA LEU A 57 -10.47 7.89 1.50
C LEU A 57 -10.78 9.38 1.56
N LYS A 58 -11.66 9.85 0.70
CA LYS A 58 -12.09 11.25 0.74
C LYS A 58 -12.82 11.56 2.04
N ALA A 59 -13.63 10.62 2.51
CA ALA A 59 -14.36 10.79 3.77
C ALA A 59 -13.42 10.84 4.97
N CYS A 60 -12.22 10.28 4.86
CA CYS A 60 -11.23 10.37 5.93
C CYS A 60 -10.57 11.74 5.99
N GLY A 61 -10.89 12.64 5.06
CA GLY A 61 -10.28 13.95 5.04
C GLY A 61 -8.85 13.94 4.54
N MET A 62 -8.53 13.04 3.62
CA MET A 62 -7.18 12.94 3.10
C MET A 62 -6.78 14.25 2.43
N ALA A 63 -5.70 14.86 2.91
CA ALA A 63 -5.19 16.08 2.33
C ALA A 63 -4.47 15.77 1.03
N ARG A 64 -4.76 16.57 -0.01
CA ARG A 64 -4.10 16.39 -1.30
C ARG A 64 -2.60 16.47 -1.22
N GLN A 65 -2.11 17.33 -0.34
CA GLN A 65 -0.70 17.61 -0.23
C GLN A 65 0.01 16.70 0.74
N ALA A 66 -0.73 15.83 1.43
CA ALA A 66 -0.10 14.88 2.34
C ALA A 66 0.77 13.93 1.55
N LYS A 67 1.97 13.69 2.05
CA LYS A 67 2.91 12.78 1.40
C LYS A 67 2.82 11.38 1.94
N SER A 68 1.95 11.15 2.91
CA SER A 68 1.82 9.87 3.57
C SER A 68 0.36 9.52 3.73
N TYR A 69 0.10 8.21 3.79
CA TYR A 69 -1.20 7.71 4.18
C TYR A 69 -1.19 7.46 5.68
N THR A 70 -2.27 7.85 6.36
CA THR A 70 -2.43 7.55 7.78
C THR A 70 -2.72 6.05 7.96
N PRO A 71 -2.56 5.52 9.18
CA PRO A 71 -2.90 4.12 9.40
C PRO A 71 -4.34 3.79 9.01
N LYS A 72 -5.28 4.71 9.24
CA LYS A 72 -6.67 4.49 8.86
C LYS A 72 -6.82 4.39 7.34
N GLU A 73 -6.12 5.24 6.62
CA GLU A 73 -6.15 5.19 5.16
C GLU A 73 -5.50 3.91 4.64
N VAL A 74 -4.40 3.50 5.25
CA VAL A 74 -3.74 2.25 4.87
C VAL A 74 -4.68 1.07 5.10
N ALA A 75 -5.38 1.05 6.23
CA ALA A 75 -6.33 -0.02 6.52
C ALA A 75 -7.42 -0.09 5.45
N LEU A 76 -7.93 1.05 5.00
CA LEU A 76 -8.93 1.09 3.94
C LEU A 76 -8.37 0.57 2.62
N ILE A 77 -7.17 1.00 2.26
CA ILE A 77 -6.54 0.54 1.03
C ILE A 77 -6.38 -0.98 1.03
N VAL A 78 -5.89 -1.52 2.14
CA VAL A 78 -5.71 -2.95 2.28
C VAL A 78 -7.04 -3.68 2.23
N GLU A 79 -8.08 -3.11 2.83
CA GLU A 79 -9.39 -3.74 2.83
C GLU A 79 -9.93 -3.91 1.41
N TYR A 80 -9.74 -2.92 0.56
CA TYR A 80 -10.30 -2.94 -0.79
C TYR A 80 -9.37 -3.53 -1.84
N LEU A 81 -8.07 -3.32 -1.70
CA LEU A 81 -7.09 -3.77 -2.70
C LEU A 81 -6.33 -5.02 -2.27
N GLY A 82 -6.43 -5.40 -1.00
CA GLY A 82 -5.63 -6.50 -0.47
C GLY A 82 -4.27 -6.01 -0.01
N GLU A 83 -3.55 -6.89 0.68
CA GLU A 83 -2.20 -6.56 1.13
C GLU A 83 -1.24 -6.56 -0.05
N PRO A 84 -0.23 -5.69 0.01
CA PRO A 84 0.75 -5.64 -1.08
C PRO A 84 1.58 -6.91 -1.22
#